data_39400fe44d79e50f58c77a4583645bbc
#
_entry.id   39400fe44d79e50f58c77a4583645bbc
#
_cell.length_a   1.000
_cell.length_b   1.000
_cell.length_c   1.000
_cell.angle_alpha   90.00
_cell.angle_beta   90.00
_cell.angle_gamma   90.00
#
_symmetry.space_group_name_H-M   'P 1'
#
loop_
_entity.id
_entity.type
_entity.pdbx_description
1 polymer ?
#
loop_
_entity_poly.entity_id
_entity_poly.type
_entity_poly.pdbx_seq_one_letter_code
_entity_poly.pdbx_strand_id
1 'polypeptide(L)'
;MKKLKTFALALVAMAALMAAAGAGNAFATPTSLCKAPTTPGGIPICEGAHLYPQGTTIHAHLEAGTRLVIPTPNGVVECKGSTIDAVTEAVTAMPLGAFVNALTFGGCEDAGQPVDVQVVKPGTLDIEIIDIPVWTHNGTLKMTGMELRVLWTFSGDECFYDPGDVGTLTGGPMATIDWGGPLTFTGGNLGCAPGNANWNGAYTVTQPEPLWVSM
;
A
#
# COMPACT_ATOMS: atom_id res chain seq x y z
N MET A 1 48.50 32.13 26.82
CA MET A 1 48.11 30.77 26.35
C MET A 1 46.97 30.13 27.10
N LYS A 2 46.53 30.56 28.28
CA LYS A 2 45.34 30.00 29.02
C LYS A 2 43.99 30.40 28.44
N LYS A 3 43.88 31.58 27.75
CA LYS A 3 42.61 32.06 27.22
C LYS A 3 42.21 31.40 25.88
N LEU A 4 43.16 30.82 25.14
CA LEU A 4 42.86 30.15 23.86
C LEU A 4 42.21 28.76 24.06
N LYS A 5 42.49 28.08 25.19
CA LYS A 5 41.94 26.76 25.49
C LYS A 5 40.44 26.80 25.88
N THR A 6 40.01 27.92 26.50
CA THR A 6 38.60 28.11 26.89
C THR A 6 37.71 28.44 25.71
N PHE A 7 38.24 29.10 24.66
CA PHE A 7 37.45 29.39 23.44
C PHE A 7 37.22 28.14 22.60
N ALA A 8 38.21 27.24 22.54
CA ALA A 8 38.08 25.98 21.79
C ALA A 8 37.04 25.05 22.42
N LEU A 9 36.94 24.98 23.76
CA LEU A 9 35.93 24.17 24.46
C LEU A 9 34.51 24.71 24.26
N ALA A 10 34.35 26.04 24.23
CA ALA A 10 33.04 26.65 24.00
C ALA A 10 32.49 26.40 22.57
N LEU A 11 33.38 26.40 21.58
CA LEU A 11 32.99 26.12 20.19
C LEU A 11 32.60 24.66 19.98
N VAL A 12 33.28 23.71 20.62
CA VAL A 12 32.91 22.29 20.56
C VAL A 12 31.56 22.03 21.25
N ALA A 13 31.31 22.69 22.39
CA ALA A 13 30.03 22.55 23.08
C ALA A 13 28.85 23.12 22.28
N MET A 14 29.04 24.23 21.56
CA MET A 14 27.98 24.76 20.65
C MET A 14 27.74 23.87 19.43
N ALA A 15 28.78 23.27 18.86
CA ALA A 15 28.61 22.34 17.77
C ALA A 15 27.89 21.06 18.18
N ALA A 16 28.11 20.56 19.39
CA ALA A 16 27.41 19.42 19.96
C ALA A 16 25.92 19.71 20.25
N LEU A 17 25.60 20.93 20.70
CA LEU A 17 24.21 21.34 20.91
C LEU A 17 23.44 21.51 19.59
N MET A 18 24.08 22.00 18.54
CA MET A 18 23.43 22.11 17.22
C MET A 18 23.21 20.73 16.57
N ALA A 19 24.11 19.77 16.80
CA ALA A 19 23.91 18.40 16.34
C ALA A 19 22.76 17.68 17.09
N ALA A 20 22.55 18.00 18.36
CA ALA A 20 21.42 17.45 19.11
C ALA A 20 20.08 18.11 18.79
N ALA A 21 20.10 19.39 18.35
CA ALA A 21 18.89 20.10 17.91
C ALA A 21 18.52 19.81 16.46
N GLY A 22 19.47 19.25 15.67
CA GLY A 22 19.28 18.91 14.25
C GLY A 22 18.84 17.47 14.00
N ALA A 23 18.83 16.60 15.04
CA ALA A 23 18.13 15.34 15.00
C ALA A 23 16.63 15.62 15.26
N GLY A 24 15.98 16.32 14.33
CA GLY A 24 14.53 16.37 14.27
C GLY A 24 14.06 14.93 14.27
N ASN A 25 13.45 14.50 15.35
CA ASN A 25 12.62 13.31 15.32
C ASN A 25 11.62 13.57 14.20
N ALA A 26 11.83 12.97 13.05
CA ALA A 26 10.76 12.81 12.09
C ALA A 26 9.71 11.98 12.84
N PHE A 27 8.80 12.65 13.55
CA PHE A 27 7.62 12.02 14.09
C PHE A 27 6.86 11.55 12.85
N ALA A 28 6.99 10.27 12.55
CA ALA A 28 6.17 9.69 11.54
C ALA A 28 4.72 9.93 11.98
N THR A 29 3.94 10.54 11.10
CA THR A 29 2.59 11.01 11.41
C THR A 29 1.62 9.83 11.32
N PRO A 30 0.76 9.60 12.33
CA PRO A 30 -0.20 8.51 12.28
C PRO A 30 -1.17 8.75 11.12
N THR A 31 -1.46 7.68 10.39
CA THR A 31 -2.43 7.66 9.29
C THR A 31 -3.82 7.31 9.82
N SER A 32 -4.84 7.96 9.30
CA SER A 32 -6.25 7.68 9.55
C SER A 32 -7.07 7.73 8.26
N LEU A 33 -8.24 7.08 8.28
CA LEU A 33 -9.23 7.16 7.20
C LEU A 33 -10.37 8.10 7.60
N CYS A 34 -10.80 8.93 6.64
CA CYS A 34 -11.80 9.98 6.85
C CYS A 34 -13.00 9.91 5.93
N LYS A 35 -14.14 10.38 6.45
CA LYS A 35 -15.34 10.71 5.66
C LYS A 35 -15.25 12.08 4.99
N ALA A 36 -14.61 13.03 5.66
CA ALA A 36 -14.42 14.41 5.17
C ALA A 36 -13.26 15.03 5.94
N PRO A 37 -12.11 15.24 5.31
CA PRO A 37 -11.01 15.91 5.99
C PRO A 37 -11.37 17.38 6.24
N THR A 38 -11.06 17.85 7.44
CA THR A 38 -11.04 19.28 7.75
C THR A 38 -9.65 19.82 7.45
N THR A 39 -9.54 21.07 7.02
CA THR A 39 -8.25 21.70 6.71
C THR A 39 -8.01 22.96 7.55
N PRO A 40 -7.93 22.88 8.89
CA PRO A 40 -7.54 24.01 9.70
C PRO A 40 -6.10 24.36 9.37
N GLY A 41 -5.88 25.59 8.90
CA GLY A 41 -4.53 26.07 8.54
C GLY A 41 -3.89 25.36 7.33
N GLY A 42 -4.67 24.66 6.50
CA GLY A 42 -4.18 23.97 5.30
C GLY A 42 -3.65 22.56 5.55
N ILE A 43 -3.72 22.06 6.76
CA ILE A 43 -3.31 20.68 7.10
C ILE A 43 -4.57 19.79 7.09
N PRO A 44 -4.59 18.69 6.32
CA PRO A 44 -5.71 17.76 6.33
C PRO A 44 -5.72 16.96 7.63
N ILE A 45 -6.68 17.21 8.48
CA ILE A 45 -6.86 16.51 9.74
C ILE A 45 -8.21 15.81 9.73
N CYS A 46 -8.23 14.55 10.17
CA CYS A 46 -9.46 13.87 10.53
C CYS A 46 -9.68 13.93 12.02
N GLU A 47 -10.78 14.48 12.45
CA GLU A 47 -11.13 14.56 13.86
C GLU A 47 -12.56 14.12 14.15
N GLY A 48 -12.72 13.50 15.32
CA GLY A 48 -14.03 13.20 15.89
C GLY A 48 -14.93 12.36 14.97
N ALA A 49 -16.11 12.88 14.63
CA ALA A 49 -17.12 12.18 13.83
C ALA A 49 -16.73 11.96 12.36
N HIS A 50 -15.67 12.61 11.89
CA HIS A 50 -15.16 12.46 10.52
C HIS A 50 -14.22 11.25 10.37
N LEU A 51 -13.68 10.71 11.46
CA LEU A 51 -12.89 9.50 11.44
C LEU A 51 -13.74 8.27 11.13
N TYR A 52 -13.18 7.36 10.38
CA TYR A 52 -13.71 6.00 10.29
C TYR A 52 -13.26 5.19 11.52
N PRO A 53 -14.16 4.40 12.14
CA PRO A 53 -13.81 3.59 13.29
C PRO A 53 -12.93 2.40 12.89
N GLN A 54 -12.25 1.81 13.88
CA GLN A 54 -11.67 0.47 13.74
C GLN A 54 -12.75 -0.53 13.28
N GLY A 55 -12.37 -1.48 12.44
CA GLY A 55 -13.32 -2.43 11.85
C GLY A 55 -14.06 -1.87 10.63
N THR A 56 -13.66 -0.72 10.10
CA THR A 56 -14.22 -0.20 8.85
C THR A 56 -13.82 -1.10 7.69
N THR A 57 -14.82 -1.57 6.95
CA THR A 57 -14.60 -2.37 5.74
C THR A 57 -14.16 -1.46 4.59
N ILE A 58 -13.11 -1.87 3.90
CA ILE A 58 -12.66 -1.32 2.63
C ILE A 58 -13.02 -2.35 1.55
N HIS A 59 -13.91 -1.97 0.64
CA HIS A 59 -14.25 -2.79 -0.53
C HIS A 59 -13.87 -2.04 -1.79
N ALA A 60 -13.06 -2.66 -2.63
CA ALA A 60 -12.64 -2.12 -3.90
C ALA A 60 -12.78 -3.18 -5.00
N HIS A 61 -13.11 -2.74 -6.20
CA HIS A 61 -13.18 -3.61 -7.37
C HIS A 61 -12.36 -3.03 -8.52
N LEU A 62 -11.87 -3.90 -9.38
CA LEU A 62 -11.17 -3.51 -10.60
C LEU A 62 -12.05 -2.56 -11.42
N GLU A 63 -11.49 -1.46 -11.88
CA GLU A 63 -12.21 -0.42 -12.61
C GLU A 63 -12.83 -1.00 -13.91
N ALA A 64 -14.08 -0.62 -14.17
CA ALA A 64 -14.83 -1.14 -15.30
C ALA A 64 -14.14 -0.84 -16.65
N GLY A 65 -13.94 -1.87 -17.44
CA GLY A 65 -13.28 -1.77 -18.75
C GLY A 65 -11.74 -1.83 -18.68
N THR A 66 -11.15 -1.92 -17.48
CA THR A 66 -9.72 -2.17 -17.30
C THR A 66 -9.44 -3.66 -17.10
N ARG A 67 -8.18 -4.02 -17.09
CA ARG A 67 -7.70 -5.36 -16.74
C ARG A 67 -6.64 -5.28 -15.65
N LEU A 68 -6.66 -6.25 -14.78
CA LEU A 68 -5.51 -6.52 -13.94
C LEU A 68 -4.49 -7.29 -14.79
N VAL A 69 -3.26 -6.79 -14.85
CA VAL A 69 -2.20 -7.38 -15.65
C VAL A 69 -1.05 -7.81 -14.76
N ILE A 70 -0.68 -9.09 -14.86
CA ILE A 70 0.42 -9.70 -14.09
C ILE A 70 1.45 -10.26 -15.08
N PRO A 71 2.42 -9.45 -15.55
CA PRO A 71 3.55 -9.95 -16.31
C PRO A 71 4.43 -10.84 -15.43
N THR A 72 4.63 -12.06 -15.84
CA THR A 72 5.48 -13.06 -15.17
C THR A 72 6.53 -13.61 -16.13
N PRO A 73 7.58 -14.29 -15.66
CA PRO A 73 8.51 -14.99 -16.53
C PRO A 73 7.88 -16.09 -17.39
N ASN A 74 6.73 -16.66 -16.97
CA ASN A 74 6.01 -17.70 -17.70
C ASN A 74 5.05 -17.15 -18.76
N GLY A 75 4.64 -15.87 -18.66
CA GLY A 75 3.68 -15.24 -19.56
C GLY A 75 3.02 -14.02 -18.96
N VAL A 76 2.05 -13.46 -19.65
CA VAL A 76 1.30 -12.27 -19.19
C VAL A 76 -0.12 -12.70 -18.82
N VAL A 77 -0.40 -12.73 -17.54
CA VAL A 77 -1.73 -13.05 -17.02
C VAL A 77 -2.58 -11.78 -17.00
N GLU A 78 -3.74 -11.82 -17.64
CA GLU A 78 -4.74 -10.75 -17.65
C GLU A 78 -6.03 -11.23 -16.99
N CYS A 79 -6.49 -10.54 -15.94
CA CYS A 79 -7.76 -10.84 -15.29
C CYS A 79 -8.81 -9.79 -15.62
N LYS A 80 -10.04 -10.21 -15.92
CA LYS A 80 -11.18 -9.35 -16.28
C LYS A 80 -11.91 -8.78 -15.07
N GLY A 81 -11.67 -9.34 -13.90
CA GLY A 81 -12.25 -8.90 -12.64
C GLY A 81 -11.32 -9.18 -11.47
N SER A 82 -11.38 -8.31 -10.48
CA SER A 82 -10.72 -8.49 -9.19
C SER A 82 -11.42 -7.67 -8.14
N THR A 83 -11.48 -8.18 -6.90
CA THR A 83 -12.03 -7.44 -5.74
C THR A 83 -11.08 -7.54 -4.57
N ILE A 84 -11.05 -6.49 -3.77
CA ILE A 84 -10.31 -6.42 -2.51
C ILE A 84 -11.31 -6.14 -1.40
N ASP A 85 -11.35 -6.98 -0.36
CA ASP A 85 -12.08 -6.77 0.88
C ASP A 85 -11.08 -6.75 2.03
N ALA A 86 -11.00 -5.63 2.72
CA ALA A 86 -10.13 -5.47 3.88
C ALA A 86 -10.88 -4.80 5.04
N VAL A 87 -10.39 -4.97 6.26
CA VAL A 87 -10.97 -4.39 7.47
C VAL A 87 -9.87 -3.70 8.27
N THR A 88 -10.07 -2.43 8.60
CA THR A 88 -9.09 -1.64 9.36
C THR A 88 -8.89 -2.20 10.77
N GLU A 89 -7.62 -2.32 11.18
CA GLU A 89 -7.23 -2.88 12.49
C GLU A 89 -7.18 -1.83 13.59
N ALA A 90 -7.14 -0.55 13.24
CA ALA A 90 -7.10 0.59 14.17
C ALA A 90 -7.86 1.78 13.60
N VAL A 91 -8.09 2.82 14.43
CA VAL A 91 -8.61 4.13 13.98
C VAL A 91 -7.49 4.96 13.39
N THR A 92 -6.34 4.95 14.06
CA THR A 92 -5.11 5.63 13.64
C THR A 92 -3.94 4.73 13.96
N ALA A 93 -3.00 4.59 13.04
CA ALA A 93 -1.77 3.83 13.26
C ALA A 93 -0.67 4.26 12.26
N MET A 94 0.48 3.64 12.37
CA MET A 94 1.64 3.97 11.54
C MET A 94 2.48 2.73 11.23
N PRO A 95 2.28 2.13 10.04
CA PRO A 95 1.19 2.37 9.09
C PRO A 95 -0.19 2.01 9.66
N LEU A 96 -1.27 2.48 9.02
CA LEU A 96 -2.61 2.00 9.31
C LEU A 96 -2.83 0.66 8.62
N GLY A 97 -2.85 -0.41 9.39
CA GLY A 97 -3.10 -1.76 8.89
C GLY A 97 -4.58 -2.00 8.59
N ALA A 98 -4.85 -2.69 7.49
CA ALA A 98 -6.14 -3.27 7.20
C ALA A 98 -5.95 -4.75 6.80
N PHE A 99 -6.54 -5.66 7.58
CA PHE A 99 -6.47 -7.09 7.29
C PHE A 99 -7.27 -7.41 6.03
N VAL A 100 -6.64 -8.07 5.05
CA VAL A 100 -7.29 -8.48 3.81
C VAL A 100 -8.06 -9.76 4.03
N ASN A 101 -9.39 -9.65 4.11
CA ASN A 101 -10.30 -10.78 4.28
C ASN A 101 -10.46 -11.59 2.99
N ALA A 102 -10.50 -10.88 1.86
CA ALA A 102 -10.59 -11.50 0.54
C ALA A 102 -9.90 -10.64 -0.51
N LEU A 103 -9.21 -11.31 -1.41
CA LEU A 103 -8.73 -10.76 -2.67
C LEU A 103 -9.05 -11.81 -3.72
N THR A 104 -9.89 -11.45 -4.67
CA THR A 104 -10.39 -12.37 -5.69
C THR A 104 -9.93 -11.97 -7.08
N PHE A 105 -9.84 -12.94 -7.95
CA PHE A 105 -9.47 -12.75 -9.36
C PHE A 105 -10.47 -13.49 -10.24
N GLY A 106 -10.91 -12.88 -11.31
CA GLY A 106 -11.93 -13.45 -12.19
C GLY A 106 -11.58 -13.36 -13.66
N GLY A 107 -11.83 -14.46 -14.39
CA GLY A 107 -11.61 -14.49 -15.83
C GLY A 107 -10.16 -14.23 -16.22
N CYS A 108 -9.21 -14.82 -15.50
CA CYS A 108 -7.79 -14.68 -15.79
C CYS A 108 -7.38 -15.59 -16.94
N GLU A 109 -6.57 -15.05 -17.85
CA GLU A 109 -6.10 -15.74 -19.05
C GLU A 109 -4.68 -15.31 -19.41
N ASP A 110 -3.91 -16.19 -20.03
CA ASP A 110 -2.62 -15.91 -20.66
C ASP A 110 -2.72 -16.40 -22.11
N ALA A 111 -2.57 -15.46 -23.07
CA ALA A 111 -2.75 -15.73 -24.51
C ALA A 111 -4.05 -16.51 -24.83
N GLY A 112 -5.14 -16.20 -24.12
CA GLY A 112 -6.45 -16.84 -24.28
C GLY A 112 -6.61 -18.20 -23.60
N GLN A 113 -5.60 -18.66 -22.87
CA GLN A 113 -5.67 -19.89 -22.08
C GLN A 113 -6.01 -19.55 -20.60
N PRO A 114 -6.88 -20.33 -19.95
CA PRO A 114 -7.28 -20.06 -18.59
C PRO A 114 -6.11 -20.19 -17.59
N VAL A 115 -6.03 -19.20 -16.69
CA VAL A 115 -5.08 -19.16 -15.58
C VAL A 115 -5.88 -19.00 -14.28
N ASP A 116 -5.53 -19.79 -13.27
CA ASP A 116 -6.11 -19.69 -11.93
C ASP A 116 -5.19 -18.87 -11.03
N VAL A 117 -5.68 -17.72 -10.54
CA VAL A 117 -4.97 -16.85 -9.62
C VAL A 117 -5.70 -16.86 -8.28
N GLN A 118 -4.99 -17.19 -7.22
CA GLN A 118 -5.58 -17.31 -5.88
C GLN A 118 -4.66 -16.75 -4.80
N VAL A 119 -5.27 -16.21 -3.74
CA VAL A 119 -4.58 -15.93 -2.48
C VAL A 119 -4.50 -17.23 -1.69
N VAL A 120 -3.29 -17.72 -1.45
CA VAL A 120 -3.06 -18.93 -0.62
C VAL A 120 -2.73 -18.59 0.83
N LYS A 121 -2.27 -17.36 1.06
CA LYS A 121 -2.05 -16.81 2.38
C LYS A 121 -2.54 -15.36 2.42
N PRO A 122 -3.53 -15.03 3.27
CA PRO A 122 -3.98 -13.66 3.43
C PRO A 122 -2.88 -12.80 4.09
N GLY A 123 -2.95 -11.49 3.87
CA GLY A 123 -1.99 -10.52 4.39
C GLY A 123 -2.66 -9.27 4.93
N THR A 124 -1.86 -8.25 5.15
CA THR A 124 -2.29 -6.93 5.60
C THR A 124 -2.01 -5.89 4.53
N LEU A 125 -2.92 -4.97 4.36
CA LEU A 125 -2.78 -3.78 3.57
C LEU A 125 -2.33 -2.65 4.49
N ASP A 126 -1.09 -2.23 4.39
CA ASP A 126 -0.52 -1.12 5.14
C ASP A 126 -0.77 0.18 4.37
N ILE A 127 -1.42 1.14 5.01
CA ILE A 127 -1.81 2.43 4.44
C ILE A 127 -0.97 3.50 5.14
N GLU A 128 -0.23 4.29 4.37
CA GLU A 128 0.54 5.42 4.87
C GLU A 128 0.13 6.68 4.11
N ILE A 129 -0.07 7.78 4.83
CA ILE A 129 -0.35 9.07 4.20
C ILE A 129 0.84 9.50 3.35
N ILE A 130 0.59 9.99 2.14
CA ILE A 130 1.61 10.64 1.33
C ILE A 130 1.76 12.07 1.84
N ASP A 131 2.85 12.28 2.57
CA ASP A 131 3.16 13.57 3.16
C ASP A 131 4.13 14.37 2.30
N ILE A 132 3.82 15.68 2.16
CA ILE A 132 4.73 16.79 1.85
C ILE A 132 5.24 16.86 0.37
N PRO A 133 5.10 18.02 -0.29
CA PRO A 133 4.69 19.32 0.25
C PRO A 133 3.24 19.70 -0.03
N VAL A 134 2.45 18.82 -0.64
CA VAL A 134 1.05 19.07 -1.01
C VAL A 134 0.18 18.05 -0.30
N TRP A 135 -0.58 18.50 0.68
CA TRP A 135 -1.58 17.70 1.39
C TRP A 135 -2.67 17.25 0.43
N THR A 136 -2.50 16.05 -0.15
CA THR A 136 -3.38 15.56 -1.21
C THR A 136 -4.51 14.67 -0.71
N HIS A 137 -4.52 14.32 0.59
CA HIS A 137 -5.44 13.32 1.16
C HIS A 137 -5.30 11.92 0.53
N ASN A 138 -4.13 11.65 -0.04
CA ASN A 138 -3.78 10.38 -0.66
C ASN A 138 -2.88 9.56 0.27
N GLY A 139 -2.81 8.27 0.02
CA GLY A 139 -1.93 7.36 0.74
C GLY A 139 -1.13 6.47 -0.20
N THR A 140 0.00 5.99 0.28
CA THR A 140 0.66 4.82 -0.28
C THR A 140 0.07 3.58 0.35
N LEU A 141 -0.01 2.52 -0.44
CA LEU A 141 -0.46 1.21 -0.02
C LEU A 141 0.67 0.22 -0.17
N LYS A 142 0.86 -0.63 0.82
CA LYS A 142 1.78 -1.75 0.74
C LYS A 142 1.09 -3.02 1.21
N MET A 143 1.18 -4.07 0.43
CA MET A 143 0.65 -5.36 0.82
C MET A 143 1.76 -6.18 1.49
N THR A 144 1.49 -6.72 2.68
CA THR A 144 2.49 -7.45 3.46
C THR A 144 1.98 -8.80 3.93
N GLY A 145 2.87 -9.79 3.92
CA GLY A 145 2.60 -11.14 4.45
C GLY A 145 1.60 -11.97 3.66
N MET A 146 1.19 -11.52 2.47
CA MET A 146 0.31 -12.25 1.57
C MET A 146 1.12 -13.19 0.68
N GLU A 147 0.50 -14.25 0.19
CA GLU A 147 1.05 -15.10 -0.86
C GLU A 147 0.00 -15.37 -1.93
N LEU A 148 0.38 -15.16 -3.18
CA LEU A 148 -0.42 -15.44 -4.36
C LEU A 148 0.08 -16.70 -5.05
N ARG A 149 -0.86 -17.52 -5.53
CA ARG A 149 -0.60 -18.64 -6.44
C ARG A 149 -1.10 -18.27 -7.83
N VAL A 150 -0.28 -18.52 -8.84
CA VAL A 150 -0.63 -18.44 -10.26
C VAL A 150 -0.46 -19.82 -10.86
N LEU A 151 -1.54 -20.41 -11.36
CA LEU A 151 -1.57 -21.75 -11.95
C LEU A 151 -2.04 -21.68 -13.41
N TRP A 152 -1.15 -22.00 -14.34
CA TRP A 152 -1.50 -22.22 -15.74
C TRP A 152 -2.14 -23.60 -15.89
N THR A 153 -3.46 -23.65 -15.96
CA THR A 153 -4.23 -24.91 -15.89
C THR A 153 -3.97 -25.83 -17.08
N PHE A 154 -3.51 -25.31 -18.21
CA PHE A 154 -3.22 -26.07 -19.42
C PHE A 154 -1.84 -26.76 -19.40
N SER A 155 -0.84 -26.16 -18.74
CA SER A 155 0.52 -26.73 -18.61
C SER A 155 0.76 -27.38 -17.24
N GLY A 156 -0.01 -26.98 -16.24
CA GLY A 156 0.18 -27.37 -14.85
C GLY A 156 1.31 -26.62 -14.15
N ASP A 157 1.80 -25.53 -14.76
CA ASP A 157 2.83 -24.69 -14.15
C ASP A 157 2.21 -23.91 -12.99
N GLU A 158 2.85 -23.97 -11.82
CA GLU A 158 2.36 -23.37 -10.58
C GLU A 158 3.47 -22.52 -9.96
N CYS A 159 3.22 -21.22 -9.82
CA CYS A 159 4.15 -20.24 -9.28
C CYS A 159 3.55 -19.52 -8.08
N PHE A 160 4.40 -19.23 -7.09
CA PHE A 160 4.04 -18.49 -5.89
C PHE A 160 4.78 -17.17 -5.83
N TYR A 161 4.06 -16.12 -5.40
CA TYR A 161 4.55 -14.76 -5.33
C TYR A 161 4.13 -14.08 -4.04
N ASP A 162 5.04 -13.31 -3.45
CA ASP A 162 4.77 -12.39 -2.35
C ASP A 162 4.57 -10.98 -2.94
N PRO A 163 3.36 -10.40 -2.86
CA PRO A 163 3.13 -9.02 -3.26
C PRO A 163 3.74 -8.08 -2.21
N GLY A 164 4.99 -7.70 -2.43
CA GLY A 164 5.62 -6.58 -1.71
C GLY A 164 5.19 -5.23 -2.26
N ASP A 165 3.97 -5.15 -2.80
CA ASP A 165 3.52 -4.10 -3.69
C ASP A 165 3.31 -2.75 -3.04
N VAL A 166 3.68 -1.72 -3.80
CA VAL A 166 3.33 -0.34 -3.51
C VAL A 166 2.24 0.11 -4.49
N GLY A 167 1.10 0.49 -3.94
CA GLY A 167 0.01 1.14 -4.66
C GLY A 167 -0.16 2.58 -4.18
N THR A 168 -1.00 3.33 -4.88
CA THR A 168 -1.44 4.66 -4.47
C THR A 168 -2.94 4.64 -4.22
N LEU A 169 -3.36 5.07 -3.04
CA LEU A 169 -4.75 5.37 -2.72
C LEU A 169 -4.99 6.86 -2.94
N THR A 170 -5.76 7.20 -3.95
CA THR A 170 -6.22 8.57 -4.19
C THR A 170 -7.54 8.77 -3.48
N GLY A 171 -7.52 9.62 -2.45
CA GLY A 171 -8.70 9.91 -1.64
C GLY A 171 -9.69 10.82 -2.38
N GLY A 172 -10.98 10.65 -2.08
CA GLY A 172 -12.03 11.44 -2.73
C GLY A 172 -13.45 10.98 -2.38
N PRO A 173 -14.45 11.67 -2.98
CA PRO A 173 -15.84 11.18 -2.97
C PRO A 173 -15.95 9.77 -3.55
N MET A 174 -15.18 9.48 -4.61
CA MET A 174 -14.90 8.15 -5.14
C MET A 174 -13.39 7.96 -5.08
N ALA A 175 -12.92 7.20 -4.11
CA ALA A 175 -11.51 6.93 -3.98
C ALA A 175 -11.07 5.83 -4.96
N THR A 176 -9.82 5.91 -5.42
CA THR A 176 -9.24 4.92 -6.34
C THR A 176 -7.94 4.36 -5.78
N ILE A 177 -7.63 3.14 -6.18
CA ILE A 177 -6.37 2.48 -5.87
C ILE A 177 -5.69 2.13 -7.19
N ASP A 178 -4.48 2.65 -7.38
CA ASP A 178 -3.62 2.27 -8.49
C ASP A 178 -2.48 1.38 -7.97
N TRP A 179 -2.51 0.11 -8.36
CA TRP A 179 -1.44 -0.84 -8.09
C TRP A 179 -0.43 -0.83 -9.22
N GLY A 180 0.85 -0.81 -8.86
CA GLY A 180 1.93 -0.88 -9.84
C GLY A 180 3.24 -1.25 -9.14
N GLY A 181 3.45 -2.53 -8.83
CA GLY A 181 4.61 -2.95 -8.08
C GLY A 181 5.06 -4.39 -8.33
N PRO A 182 6.26 -4.76 -7.85
CA PRO A 182 6.81 -6.07 -8.04
C PRO A 182 6.12 -7.12 -7.15
N LEU A 183 5.89 -8.28 -7.74
CA LEU A 183 5.58 -9.51 -7.02
C LEU A 183 6.88 -10.31 -6.90
N THR A 184 7.34 -10.55 -5.68
CA THR A 184 8.57 -11.32 -5.43
C THR A 184 8.29 -12.80 -5.58
N PHE A 185 9.04 -13.48 -6.44
CA PHE A 185 8.95 -14.94 -6.59
C PHE A 185 9.38 -15.64 -5.30
N THR A 186 8.51 -16.50 -4.77
CA THR A 186 8.76 -17.27 -3.53
C THR A 186 8.94 -18.77 -3.79
N GLY A 187 8.46 -19.28 -4.93
CA GLY A 187 8.59 -20.69 -5.28
C GLY A 187 7.68 -21.12 -6.41
N GLY A 188 7.69 -22.41 -6.69
CA GLY A 188 6.84 -23.04 -7.71
C GLY A 188 7.26 -24.45 -8.04
N ASN A 189 6.55 -25.10 -8.97
CA ASN A 189 6.94 -26.40 -9.50
C ASN A 189 7.98 -26.25 -10.62
N LEU A 190 8.40 -27.38 -11.23
CA LEU A 190 9.45 -27.39 -12.27
C LEU A 190 9.09 -26.61 -13.54
N GLY A 191 7.81 -26.37 -13.81
CA GLY A 191 7.34 -25.59 -14.95
C GLY A 191 7.35 -24.09 -14.70
N CYS A 192 7.50 -23.67 -13.44
CA CYS A 192 7.56 -22.27 -13.10
C CYS A 192 8.96 -21.69 -13.35
N ALA A 193 9.07 -20.74 -14.25
CA ALA A 193 10.32 -20.02 -14.47
C ALA A 193 10.59 -19.06 -13.29
N PRO A 194 11.74 -19.18 -12.61
CA PRO A 194 12.06 -18.31 -11.49
C PRO A 194 12.25 -16.88 -11.94
N GLY A 195 11.69 -15.93 -11.20
CA GLY A 195 11.81 -14.48 -11.45
C GLY A 195 10.60 -13.74 -10.93
N ASN A 196 10.79 -12.45 -10.66
CA ASN A 196 9.72 -11.59 -10.16
C ASN A 196 8.70 -11.31 -11.26
N ALA A 197 7.45 -11.13 -10.84
CA ALA A 197 6.35 -10.63 -11.63
C ALA A 197 6.07 -9.16 -11.28
N ASN A 198 5.07 -8.57 -11.91
CA ASN A 198 4.53 -7.28 -11.49
C ASN A 198 3.02 -7.38 -11.40
N TRP A 199 2.43 -6.51 -10.61
CA TRP A 199 0.99 -6.33 -10.54
C TRP A 199 0.65 -4.93 -11.04
N ASN A 200 -0.25 -4.84 -12.01
CA ASN A 200 -0.73 -3.55 -12.52
C ASN A 200 -2.25 -3.60 -12.61
N GLY A 201 -2.92 -2.69 -11.91
CA GLY A 201 -4.38 -2.61 -11.94
C GLY A 201 -4.90 -1.37 -11.23
N ALA A 202 -5.97 -0.79 -11.78
CA ALA A 202 -6.72 0.31 -11.19
C ALA A 202 -8.02 -0.20 -10.58
N TYR A 203 -8.33 0.25 -9.36
CA TYR A 203 -9.52 -0.15 -8.61
C TYR A 203 -10.30 1.08 -8.16
N THR A 204 -11.61 0.94 -8.12
CA THR A 204 -12.52 1.90 -7.51
C THR A 204 -12.91 1.39 -6.12
N VAL A 205 -12.75 2.24 -5.10
CA VAL A 205 -13.24 1.96 -3.75
C VAL A 205 -14.72 2.29 -3.68
N THR A 206 -15.54 1.31 -3.33
CA THR A 206 -16.99 1.46 -3.21
C THR A 206 -17.47 1.47 -1.77
N GLN A 207 -16.59 1.08 -0.84
CA GLN A 207 -16.84 1.15 0.59
C GLN A 207 -15.51 1.31 1.35
N PRO A 208 -15.42 2.24 2.31
CA PRO A 208 -16.40 3.28 2.60
C PRO A 208 -16.37 4.39 1.55
N GLU A 209 -17.49 5.06 1.36
CA GLU A 209 -17.62 6.20 0.45
C GLU A 209 -18.28 7.39 1.19
N PRO A 210 -17.65 8.58 1.15
CA PRO A 210 -16.34 8.93 0.58
C PRO A 210 -15.17 8.38 1.41
N LEU A 211 -13.97 8.26 0.83
CA LEU A 211 -12.77 7.83 1.54
C LEU A 211 -11.61 8.80 1.29
N TRP A 212 -10.99 9.26 2.37
CA TRP A 212 -9.82 10.11 2.36
C TRP A 212 -8.75 9.56 3.31
N VAL A 213 -7.48 9.81 2.98
CA VAL A 213 -6.35 9.49 3.86
C VAL A 213 -5.88 10.78 4.55
N SER A 214 -5.65 10.73 5.84
CA SER A 214 -5.28 11.90 6.62
C SER A 214 -4.39 11.52 7.82
N MET A 215 -3.88 12.57 8.47
CA MET A 215 -3.23 12.44 9.77
C MET A 215 -4.23 12.21 10.87
#